data_c02bf468763270a4138ef10aa46cff8d
#
_entry.id   c02bf468763270a4138ef10aa46cff8d
#
_cell.length_a   1.000
_cell.length_b   1.000
_cell.length_c   1.000
_cell.angle_alpha   90.00
_cell.angle_beta   90.00
_cell.angle_gamma   90.00
#
_symmetry.space_group_name_H-M   'P 1'
#
loop_
_entity.id
_entity.type
_entity.pdbx_description
1 polymer ?
#
loop_
_entity_poly.entity_id
_entity_poly.type
_entity_poly.pdbx_seq_one_letter_code
_entity_poly.pdbx_strand_id
1 'polypeptide(L)'
;DLESATFPKVVNGDVEISGITSAEGLKLPEEVLGLLDMSSLTTAVGLILPSRLDGLYLSGLTSPEGLKLNNDISGLIDLSGLKSAKGLELPTKSYGARIMLTGLESYEGLVIPPGMEDYVILKEEEPKPMKPITVNAY
;
A
#
# COMPACT_ATOMS: atom_id res chain seq x y z
N ASP A 1 -9.89 6.31 -22.56
CA ASP A 1 -10.41 4.97 -22.38
C ASP A 1 -9.33 4.04 -21.83
N LEU A 2 -9.59 3.44 -20.67
CA LEU A 2 -8.62 2.57 -20.00
C LEU A 2 -8.28 1.34 -20.84
N GLU A 3 -9.25 0.81 -21.55
CA GLU A 3 -9.04 -0.39 -22.35
C GLU A 3 -8.12 -0.15 -23.55
N SER A 4 -8.02 1.09 -23.99
CA SER A 4 -7.14 1.45 -25.10
C SER A 4 -5.76 1.92 -24.65
N ALA A 5 -5.58 2.11 -23.35
CA ALA A 5 -4.27 2.50 -22.81
C ALA A 5 -3.30 1.32 -22.91
N THR A 6 -2.17 1.54 -23.53
CA THR A 6 -1.14 0.51 -23.63
C THR A 6 0.16 1.01 -23.03
N PHE A 7 0.81 0.14 -22.29
CA PHE A 7 2.11 0.41 -21.69
C PHE A 7 3.14 -0.56 -22.25
N PRO A 8 4.40 -0.14 -22.33
CA PRO A 8 5.47 -1.10 -22.56
C PRO A 8 5.51 -2.12 -21.41
N LYS A 9 6.10 -3.26 -21.69
CA LYS A 9 6.23 -4.33 -20.68
C LYS A 9 7.02 -3.86 -19.46
N VAL A 10 8.07 -3.09 -19.69
CA VAL A 10 8.91 -2.53 -18.62
C VAL A 10 8.96 -1.02 -18.83
N VAL A 11 8.64 -0.27 -17.78
CA VAL A 11 8.80 1.17 -17.76
C VAL A 11 9.99 1.51 -16.88
N ASN A 12 10.97 2.19 -17.47
CA ASN A 12 12.16 2.62 -16.75
C ASN A 12 11.95 4.07 -16.29
N GLY A 13 11.23 4.21 -15.19
CA GLY A 13 10.86 5.50 -14.65
C GLY A 13 9.54 5.41 -13.91
N ASP A 14 9.01 6.56 -13.54
CA ASP A 14 7.77 6.65 -12.79
C ASP A 14 6.55 6.58 -13.71
N VAL A 15 5.46 6.03 -13.22
CA VAL A 15 4.17 6.02 -13.90
C VAL A 15 3.16 6.73 -13.00
N GLU A 16 2.53 7.76 -13.55
CA GLU A 16 1.47 8.48 -12.86
C GLU A 16 0.19 8.36 -13.66
N ILE A 17 -0.84 7.82 -13.03
CA ILE A 17 -2.16 7.66 -13.64
C ILE A 17 -3.15 8.39 -12.77
N SER A 18 -3.69 9.49 -13.28
CA SER A 18 -4.62 10.33 -12.56
C SER A 18 -6.00 10.32 -13.22
N GLY A 19 -7.00 10.74 -12.48
CA GLY A 19 -8.35 10.92 -13.01
C GLY A 19 -9.19 9.65 -13.08
N ILE A 20 -8.66 8.51 -12.66
CA ILE A 20 -9.43 7.26 -12.61
C ILE A 20 -9.72 6.89 -11.17
N THR A 21 -10.88 6.28 -10.94
CA THR A 21 -11.26 5.80 -9.61
C THR A 21 -11.20 4.29 -9.49
N SER A 22 -11.11 3.59 -10.62
CA SER A 22 -11.00 2.14 -10.68
C SER A 22 -9.96 1.75 -11.73
N ALA A 23 -9.24 0.68 -11.48
CA ALA A 23 -8.27 0.13 -12.43
C ALA A 23 -8.82 -1.06 -13.20
N GLU A 24 -10.11 -1.32 -13.09
CA GLU A 24 -10.74 -2.43 -13.78
C GLU A 24 -10.56 -2.29 -15.29
N GLY A 25 -10.04 -3.32 -15.92
CA GLY A 25 -9.73 -3.31 -17.35
C GLY A 25 -8.40 -2.67 -17.72
N LEU A 26 -7.72 -2.04 -16.78
CA LEU A 26 -6.44 -1.39 -17.04
C LEU A 26 -5.31 -2.43 -17.00
N LYS A 27 -4.51 -2.45 -18.04
CA LYS A 27 -3.34 -3.32 -18.11
C LYS A 27 -2.08 -2.51 -17.85
N LEU A 28 -1.55 -2.67 -16.65
CA LEU A 28 -0.32 -1.99 -16.25
C LEU A 28 0.91 -2.71 -16.82
N PRO A 29 2.07 -2.04 -16.86
CA PRO A 29 3.32 -2.70 -17.21
C PRO A 29 3.60 -3.87 -16.25
N GLU A 30 4.38 -4.84 -16.70
CA GLU A 30 4.80 -5.93 -15.83
C GLU A 30 5.80 -5.47 -14.79
N GLU A 31 6.66 -4.51 -15.15
CA GLU A 31 7.64 -3.93 -14.25
C GLU A 31 7.66 -2.43 -14.39
N VAL A 32 7.71 -1.73 -13.27
CA VAL A 32 7.93 -0.29 -13.21
C VAL A 32 9.17 -0.06 -12.35
N LEU A 33 10.23 0.47 -12.97
CA LEU A 33 11.50 0.72 -12.29
C LEU A 33 11.53 2.11 -11.65
N GLY A 34 10.41 2.52 -11.12
CA GLY A 34 10.18 3.75 -10.42
C GLY A 34 8.92 3.59 -9.60
N LEU A 35 8.29 4.70 -9.23
CA LEU A 35 7.05 4.64 -8.48
C LEU A 35 5.84 4.58 -9.41
N LEU A 36 4.79 3.96 -8.94
CA LEU A 36 3.49 3.95 -9.57
C LEU A 36 2.55 4.77 -8.70
N ASP A 37 2.09 5.89 -9.23
CA ASP A 37 1.15 6.77 -8.53
C ASP A 37 -0.23 6.61 -9.14
N MET A 38 -1.13 6.04 -8.36
CA MET A 38 -2.54 5.89 -8.71
C MET A 38 -3.40 6.40 -7.55
N SER A 39 -3.03 7.54 -7.00
CA SER A 39 -3.68 8.10 -5.80
C SER A 39 -5.13 8.51 -6.01
N SER A 40 -5.61 8.56 -7.25
CA SER A 40 -7.01 8.82 -7.52
C SER A 40 -7.91 7.60 -7.39
N LEU A 41 -7.33 6.38 -7.34
CA LEU A 41 -8.12 5.17 -7.15
C LEU A 41 -8.84 5.20 -5.80
N THR A 42 -10.11 4.84 -5.83
CA THR A 42 -10.90 4.69 -4.61
C THR A 42 -11.22 3.23 -4.30
N THR A 43 -10.92 2.33 -5.25
CA THR A 43 -11.05 0.88 -5.07
C THR A 43 -9.88 0.18 -5.73
N ALA A 44 -9.43 -0.90 -5.13
CA ALA A 44 -8.40 -1.76 -5.71
C ALA A 44 -8.99 -2.99 -6.42
N VAL A 45 -10.32 -3.09 -6.47
CA VAL A 45 -10.97 -4.20 -7.18
C VAL A 45 -10.58 -4.13 -8.65
N GLY A 46 -10.07 -5.24 -9.20
CA GLY A 46 -9.61 -5.32 -10.57
C GLY A 46 -8.19 -4.82 -10.80
N LEU A 47 -7.54 -4.28 -9.78
CA LEU A 47 -6.16 -3.81 -9.89
C LEU A 47 -5.19 -4.99 -9.92
N ILE A 48 -4.37 -5.04 -10.97
CA ILE A 48 -3.30 -6.02 -11.08
C ILE A 48 -1.99 -5.24 -11.10
N LEU A 49 -1.26 -5.33 -10.00
CA LEU A 49 -0.01 -4.59 -9.84
C LEU A 49 1.11 -5.21 -10.68
N PRO A 50 2.05 -4.37 -11.16
CA PRO A 50 3.29 -4.88 -11.72
C PRO A 50 3.99 -5.83 -10.75
N SER A 51 4.73 -6.78 -11.29
CA SER A 51 5.48 -7.72 -10.44
C SER A 51 6.64 -7.06 -9.72
N ARG A 52 7.09 -5.91 -10.21
CA ARG A 52 8.16 -5.14 -9.60
C ARG A 52 7.83 -3.65 -9.61
N LEU A 53 8.00 -3.01 -8.45
CA LEU A 53 7.77 -1.57 -8.25
C LEU A 53 8.82 -1.03 -7.28
N ASP A 54 9.23 0.22 -7.50
CA ASP A 54 10.09 0.91 -6.55
C ASP A 54 9.31 1.85 -5.63
N GLY A 55 8.02 1.88 -5.74
CA GLY A 55 7.11 2.63 -4.87
C GLY A 55 5.70 2.52 -5.38
N LEU A 56 4.74 2.66 -4.49
CA LEU A 56 3.32 2.52 -4.83
C LEU A 56 2.50 3.51 -4.03
N TYR A 57 1.83 4.43 -4.72
CA TYR A 57 1.00 5.45 -4.08
C TYR A 57 -0.47 5.17 -4.37
N LEU A 58 -1.19 4.82 -3.32
CA LEU A 58 -2.62 4.48 -3.38
C LEU A 58 -3.39 5.19 -2.25
N SER A 59 -3.06 6.45 -1.99
CA SER A 59 -3.63 7.19 -0.87
C SER A 59 -5.14 7.43 -0.99
N GLY A 60 -5.72 7.24 -2.15
CA GLY A 60 -7.16 7.38 -2.34
C GLY A 60 -7.98 6.17 -1.90
N LEU A 61 -7.34 5.02 -1.67
CA LEU A 61 -8.05 3.83 -1.21
C LEU A 61 -8.49 4.00 0.23
N THR A 62 -9.75 3.66 0.50
CA THR A 62 -10.30 3.67 1.87
C THR A 62 -10.51 2.27 2.41
N SER A 63 -10.50 1.26 1.53
CA SER A 63 -10.66 -0.14 1.87
C SER A 63 -9.58 -0.96 1.16
N PRO A 64 -9.05 -2.03 1.79
CA PRO A 64 -8.08 -2.89 1.14
C PRO A 64 -8.71 -3.93 0.21
N GLU A 65 -10.02 -3.92 0.04
CA GLU A 65 -10.69 -4.90 -0.83
C GLU A 65 -10.09 -4.92 -2.23
N GLY A 66 -9.71 -6.11 -2.67
CA GLY A 66 -9.13 -6.32 -3.98
C GLY A 66 -7.64 -6.02 -4.07
N LEU A 67 -7.04 -5.46 -3.02
CA LEU A 67 -5.62 -5.11 -3.03
C LEU A 67 -4.76 -6.34 -2.75
N LYS A 68 -3.83 -6.60 -3.66
CA LYS A 68 -2.85 -7.68 -3.50
C LYS A 68 -1.46 -7.10 -3.66
N LEU A 69 -0.78 -6.94 -2.54
CA LEU A 69 0.61 -6.48 -2.53
C LEU A 69 1.54 -7.66 -2.74
N ASN A 70 2.59 -7.42 -3.50
CA ASN A 70 3.62 -8.44 -3.69
C ASN A 70 4.90 -8.06 -2.93
N ASN A 71 5.86 -8.98 -2.87
CA ASN A 71 7.09 -8.78 -2.10
C ASN A 71 8.15 -7.98 -2.86
N ASP A 72 7.95 -7.66 -4.14
CA ASP A 72 8.95 -6.98 -4.96
C ASP A 72 8.70 -5.48 -5.06
N ILE A 73 8.06 -4.90 -4.07
CA ILE A 73 7.92 -3.45 -3.94
C ILE A 73 8.99 -2.98 -2.97
N SER A 74 9.90 -2.13 -3.44
CA SER A 74 11.09 -1.77 -2.67
C SER A 74 11.03 -0.39 -2.01
N GLY A 75 10.10 0.46 -2.39
CA GLY A 75 9.99 1.81 -1.85
C GLY A 75 8.78 1.98 -0.94
N LEU A 76 8.32 3.22 -0.82
CA LEU A 76 7.17 3.54 0.00
C LEU A 76 5.88 2.99 -0.63
N ILE A 77 5.10 2.31 0.18
CA ILE A 77 3.74 1.92 -0.17
C ILE A 77 2.80 2.82 0.63
N ASP A 78 2.20 3.79 -0.05
CA ASP A 78 1.33 4.76 0.61
C ASP A 78 -0.11 4.27 0.58
N LEU A 79 -0.56 3.78 1.72
CA LEU A 79 -1.94 3.35 1.95
C LEU A 79 -2.57 4.22 3.05
N SER A 80 -2.17 5.49 3.11
CA SER A 80 -2.59 6.38 4.19
C SER A 80 -4.09 6.70 4.18
N GLY A 81 -4.79 6.40 3.09
CA GLY A 81 -6.24 6.58 3.03
C GLY A 81 -7.05 5.44 3.61
N LEU A 82 -6.43 4.27 3.85
CA LEU A 82 -7.16 3.13 4.41
C LEU A 82 -7.68 3.45 5.80
N LYS A 83 -8.96 3.19 6.01
CA LYS A 83 -9.65 3.37 7.29
C LYS A 83 -9.70 2.08 8.10
N SER A 84 -9.64 0.95 7.44
CA SER A 84 -9.69 -0.37 8.05
C SER A 84 -8.61 -1.27 7.47
N ALA A 85 -8.05 -2.12 8.30
CA ALA A 85 -7.08 -3.12 7.88
C ALA A 85 -7.70 -4.50 7.68
N LYS A 86 -9.02 -4.62 7.79
CA LYS A 86 -9.69 -5.91 7.62
C LYS A 86 -9.50 -6.42 6.21
N GLY A 87 -8.95 -7.62 6.08
CA GLY A 87 -8.67 -8.22 4.80
C GLY A 87 -7.38 -7.77 4.13
N LEU A 88 -6.64 -6.86 4.74
CA LEU A 88 -5.36 -6.42 4.21
C LEU A 88 -4.30 -7.50 4.43
N GLU A 89 -3.64 -7.88 3.36
CA GLU A 89 -2.50 -8.80 3.42
C GLU A 89 -1.23 -8.00 3.14
N LEU A 90 -0.34 -7.95 4.12
CA LEU A 90 0.93 -7.26 3.97
C LEU A 90 1.98 -8.19 3.39
N PRO A 91 2.99 -7.65 2.68
CA PRO A 91 4.11 -8.46 2.23
C PRO A 91 4.82 -9.11 3.41
N THR A 92 5.34 -10.30 3.20
CA THR A 92 6.05 -11.05 4.25
C THR A 92 7.53 -10.69 4.31
N LYS A 93 8.03 -10.03 3.29
CA LYS A 93 9.43 -9.58 3.21
C LYS A 93 9.47 -8.14 2.76
N SER A 94 10.47 -7.42 3.25
CA SER A 94 10.73 -6.07 2.77
C SER A 94 12.10 -6.03 2.11
N TYR A 95 12.13 -5.51 0.90
CA TYR A 95 13.37 -5.17 0.21
C TYR A 95 13.58 -3.67 0.25
N GLY A 96 13.34 -3.07 1.41
CA GLY A 96 13.38 -1.63 1.60
C GLY A 96 12.01 -0.97 1.59
N ALA A 97 10.95 -1.73 1.40
CA ALA A 97 9.59 -1.18 1.40
C ALA A 97 9.19 -0.69 2.78
N ARG A 98 8.46 0.41 2.79
CA ARG A 98 7.80 0.92 4.00
C ARG A 98 6.32 1.09 3.67
N ILE A 99 5.48 0.65 4.56
CA ILE A 99 4.03 0.63 4.33
C ILE A 99 3.38 1.65 5.25
N MET A 100 2.81 2.69 4.65
CA MET A 100 2.19 3.78 5.40
C MET A 100 0.71 3.47 5.63
N LEU A 101 0.34 3.27 6.87
CA LEU A 101 -1.04 2.98 7.28
C LEU A 101 -1.54 4.01 8.31
N THR A 102 -1.16 5.26 8.14
CA THR A 102 -1.42 6.32 9.12
C THR A 102 -2.88 6.74 9.20
N GLY A 103 -3.71 6.33 8.26
CA GLY A 103 -5.13 6.70 8.25
C GLY A 103 -6.06 5.71 8.93
N LEU A 104 -5.53 4.58 9.42
CA LEU A 104 -6.39 3.57 10.04
C LEU A 104 -7.12 4.15 11.26
N GLU A 105 -8.42 3.92 11.30
CA GLU A 105 -9.26 4.32 12.43
C GLU A 105 -9.29 3.28 13.52
N SER A 106 -8.85 2.07 13.21
CA SER A 106 -8.77 0.95 14.12
C SER A 106 -7.68 0.00 13.64
N TYR A 107 -7.05 -0.71 14.55
CA TYR A 107 -6.09 -1.75 14.19
C TYR A 107 -6.73 -3.13 14.14
N GLU A 108 -8.05 -3.20 14.27
CA GLU A 108 -8.77 -4.46 14.13
C GLU A 108 -8.51 -5.09 12.77
N GLY A 109 -8.14 -6.35 12.77
CA GLY A 109 -7.84 -7.07 11.53
C GLY A 109 -6.44 -6.84 10.98
N LEU A 110 -5.66 -5.93 11.57
CA LEU A 110 -4.29 -5.70 11.12
C LEU A 110 -3.40 -6.87 11.56
N VAL A 111 -2.80 -7.53 10.58
CA VAL A 111 -1.83 -8.59 10.82
C VAL A 111 -0.51 -8.15 10.22
N ILE A 112 0.49 -7.98 11.06
CA ILE A 112 1.84 -7.63 10.62
C ILE A 112 2.66 -8.91 10.63
N PRO A 113 3.12 -9.38 9.46
CA PRO A 113 3.95 -10.58 9.42
C PRO A 113 5.21 -10.43 10.26
N PRO A 114 5.70 -11.53 10.86
CA PRO A 114 6.92 -11.47 11.66
C PRO A 114 8.08 -10.87 10.86
N GLY A 115 8.81 -9.95 11.48
CA GLY A 115 9.93 -9.26 10.82
C GLY A 115 9.54 -8.01 10.05
N MET A 116 8.25 -7.72 9.91
CA MET A 116 7.79 -6.55 9.16
C MET A 116 7.43 -5.36 10.06
N GLU A 117 7.56 -5.49 11.36
CA GLU A 117 7.09 -4.49 12.32
C GLU A 117 7.75 -3.13 12.10
N ASP A 118 9.04 -3.12 11.79
CA ASP A 118 9.78 -1.87 11.60
C ASP A 118 9.50 -1.20 10.24
N TYR A 119 8.81 -1.88 9.35
CA TYR A 119 8.50 -1.38 8.01
C TYR A 119 7.07 -0.88 7.87
N VAL A 120 6.27 -1.00 8.91
CA VAL A 120 4.88 -0.54 8.91
C VAL A 120 4.80 0.75 9.71
N ILE A 121 4.31 1.81 9.05
CA ILE A 121 4.19 3.13 9.66
C ILE A 121 2.74 3.33 10.07
N LEU A 122 2.51 3.40 11.38
CA LEU A 122 1.20 3.62 11.95
C LEU A 122 1.08 5.07 12.40
N LYS A 123 -0.15 5.50 12.66
CA LYS A 123 -0.40 6.83 13.18
C LYS A 123 0.32 7.00 14.52
N GLU A 124 1.13 8.05 14.62
CA GLU A 124 1.70 8.40 15.90
C GLU A 124 0.57 8.84 16.82
N GLU A 125 0.40 8.08 17.89
CA GLU A 125 -0.46 8.54 18.96
C GLU A 125 0.34 9.55 19.78
N GLU A 126 -0.26 10.74 19.99
CA GLU A 126 0.29 11.62 20.98
C GLU A 126 0.39 10.84 22.28
N PRO A 127 1.45 11.12 23.08
CA PRO A 127 1.51 10.51 24.40
C PRO A 127 0.29 10.94 25.20
N LYS A 128 -0.76 10.19 25.09
CA LYS A 128 -1.90 10.31 25.98
C LYS A 128 -1.40 10.08 27.38
N PRO A 129 -2.09 10.63 28.39
CA PRO A 129 -1.96 10.06 29.70
C PRO A 129 -2.38 8.61 29.54
N MET A 130 -1.42 7.84 29.19
CA MET A 130 -1.61 6.44 28.91
C MET A 130 -2.04 5.75 30.17
N LYS A 131 -2.81 4.69 30.00
CA LYS A 131 -2.84 3.68 31.03
C LYS A 131 -1.40 3.40 31.42
N PRO A 132 -1.11 3.40 32.72
CA PRO A 132 0.25 3.10 33.15
C PRO A 132 0.73 1.82 32.48
N ILE A 133 1.84 1.93 31.79
CA ILE A 133 2.46 0.74 31.25
C ILE A 133 3.06 0.02 32.43
N THR A 134 2.52 -1.14 32.74
CA THR A 134 3.12 -1.98 33.77
C THR A 134 4.32 -2.64 33.15
N VAL A 135 5.49 -2.12 33.45
CA VAL A 135 6.72 -2.76 33.06
C VAL A 135 7.11 -3.68 34.21
N ASN A 136 6.99 -4.97 34.00
CA ASN A 136 7.55 -5.94 34.93
C ASN A 136 9.04 -5.96 34.65
N ALA A 137 9.79 -5.27 35.49
CA ALA A 137 11.22 -5.09 35.30
C ALA A 137 12.05 -6.24 35.85
N TYR A 138 11.48 -7.40 35.93
CA TYR A 138 12.16 -8.59 36.49
C TYR A 138 11.51 -9.86 36.02
#